data_1e70405f41fb4078d7722dd289882aa8
#
_entry.id   1e70405f41fb4078d7722dd289882aa8
#
_cell.length_a   1.000
_cell.length_b   1.000
_cell.length_c   1.000
_cell.angle_alpha   90.00
_cell.angle_beta   90.00
_cell.angle_gamma   90.00
#
_symmetry.space_group_name_H-M   'P 1'
#
loop_
_entity.id
_entity.type
_entity.pdbx_description
1 polymer ?
#
loop_
_entity_poly.entity_id
_entity_poly.type
_entity_poly.pdbx_seq_one_letter_code
_entity_poly.pdbx_strand_id
1 'polypeptide(L)'
;MTSTEDELMSDLMSEPVISLRGVRAELGSRPVLRGIDLTVRRGEVVALLGANGSGKSTAIRTIIGQVQLSGGEIELFGTPRRTFKEWRRVGYVPQRTTAAGGVPATVTEIVASGRLSRARFGLLRKADHEAVRHALELVGMADRAKDSVNALSGGQHQRVLIARALAAEPELLIMDEPMAGVDLASQKVLADTLTRQVAEGATVLLVLHELGPLEPLIDRAVVLRDGCVQHDGPPPRALGQHALPGHDHVHPHSADAEPIRTGLLS
;
A
#
# COMPACT_ATOMS: atom_id res chain seq x y z
N MET A 1 -35.48 1.58 -18.69
CA MET A 1 -34.43 0.54 -18.53
C MET A 1 -33.16 1.05 -17.83
N THR A 2 -32.98 2.35 -17.67
CA THR A 2 -31.77 2.95 -17.05
C THR A 2 -31.75 2.93 -15.51
N SER A 3 -32.92 2.93 -14.83
CA SER A 3 -32.98 3.02 -13.36
C SER A 3 -32.51 1.74 -12.63
N THR A 4 -32.74 0.56 -13.21
CA THR A 4 -32.37 -0.72 -12.57
C THR A 4 -30.88 -1.03 -12.71
N GLU A 5 -30.24 -0.58 -13.78
CA GLU A 5 -28.79 -0.73 -13.99
C GLU A 5 -28.02 0.22 -13.10
N ASP A 6 -28.51 1.45 -12.90
CA ASP A 6 -27.91 2.44 -12.01
C ASP A 6 -28.04 2.03 -10.53
N GLU A 7 -29.18 1.45 -10.11
CA GLU A 7 -29.36 0.88 -8.76
C GLU A 7 -28.46 -0.32 -8.51
N LEU A 8 -28.33 -1.24 -9.46
CA LEU A 8 -27.43 -2.40 -9.37
C LEU A 8 -25.96 -1.97 -9.30
N MET A 9 -25.59 -0.97 -10.09
CA MET A 9 -24.22 -0.42 -10.07
C MET A 9 -23.93 0.28 -8.73
N SER A 10 -24.89 1.05 -8.19
CA SER A 10 -24.78 1.69 -6.88
C SER A 10 -24.67 0.68 -5.74
N ASP A 11 -25.42 -0.41 -5.77
CA ASP A 11 -25.32 -1.51 -4.80
C ASP A 11 -23.96 -2.23 -4.88
N LEU A 12 -23.49 -2.52 -6.08
CA LEU A 12 -22.17 -3.14 -6.29
C LEU A 12 -21.03 -2.24 -5.77
N MET A 13 -21.11 -0.93 -5.95
CA MET A 13 -20.13 0.04 -5.45
C MET A 13 -20.21 0.19 -3.92
N SER A 14 -21.32 -0.18 -3.28
CA SER A 14 -21.47 -0.14 -1.82
C SER A 14 -20.94 -1.38 -1.11
N GLU A 15 -20.66 -2.47 -1.83
CA GLU A 15 -20.16 -3.72 -1.24
C GLU A 15 -18.80 -3.57 -0.58
N PRO A 16 -18.64 -3.98 0.70
CA PRO A 16 -17.35 -3.96 1.35
C PRO A 16 -16.43 -5.04 0.77
N VAL A 17 -15.27 -4.60 0.29
CA VAL A 17 -14.17 -5.48 -0.16
C VAL A 17 -13.30 -5.89 1.01
N ILE A 18 -13.11 -4.98 1.98
CA ILE A 18 -12.48 -5.25 3.27
C ILE A 18 -13.44 -4.80 4.37
N SER A 19 -13.64 -5.63 5.38
CA SER A 19 -14.36 -5.29 6.60
C SER A 19 -13.58 -5.77 7.82
N LEU A 20 -13.17 -4.84 8.68
CA LEU A 20 -12.57 -5.08 9.99
C LEU A 20 -13.57 -4.66 11.05
N ARG A 21 -13.83 -5.52 12.05
CA ARG A 21 -14.72 -5.23 13.19
C ARG A 21 -14.00 -5.55 14.48
N GLY A 22 -13.71 -4.54 15.29
CA GLY A 22 -13.06 -4.65 16.59
C GLY A 22 -11.72 -5.38 16.53
N VAL A 23 -10.95 -5.25 15.44
CA VAL A 23 -9.76 -6.03 15.18
C VAL A 23 -8.65 -5.70 16.17
N ARG A 24 -8.13 -6.75 16.82
CA ARG A 24 -7.00 -6.71 17.74
C ARG A 24 -5.91 -7.64 17.26
N ALA A 25 -4.65 -7.20 17.42
CA ALA A 25 -3.49 -7.99 17.08
C ALA A 25 -2.30 -7.64 17.98
N GLU A 26 -1.47 -8.64 18.22
CA GLU A 26 -0.27 -8.53 19.06
C GLU A 26 0.96 -8.97 18.28
N LEU A 27 2.10 -8.35 18.56
CA LEU A 27 3.42 -8.78 18.10
C LEU A 27 4.22 -9.24 19.33
N GLY A 28 4.39 -10.54 19.46
CA GLY A 28 4.81 -11.14 20.75
C GLY A 28 3.75 -10.92 21.81
N SER A 29 4.12 -10.31 22.94
CA SER A 29 3.21 -9.96 24.04
C SER A 29 2.73 -8.48 23.96
N ARG A 30 3.13 -7.73 22.94
CA ARG A 30 2.80 -6.29 22.82
C ARG A 30 1.54 -6.10 21.97
N PRO A 31 0.44 -5.55 22.54
CA PRO A 31 -0.73 -5.15 21.78
C PRO A 31 -0.38 -4.03 20.79
N VAL A 32 -0.66 -4.24 19.50
CA VAL A 32 -0.39 -3.27 18.43
C VAL A 32 -1.69 -2.73 17.86
N LEU A 33 -2.69 -3.59 17.62
CA LEU A 33 -4.04 -3.17 17.22
C LEU A 33 -4.99 -3.35 18.41
N ARG A 34 -5.79 -2.33 18.70
CA ARG A 34 -6.58 -2.25 19.94
C ARG A 34 -8.07 -2.12 19.70
N GLY A 35 -8.59 -2.84 18.69
CA GLY A 35 -9.99 -2.82 18.33
C GLY A 35 -10.24 -1.80 17.22
N ILE A 36 -9.66 -2.03 16.05
CA ILE A 36 -9.88 -1.17 14.88
C ILE A 36 -11.08 -1.66 14.08
N ASP A 37 -11.89 -0.69 13.65
CA ASP A 37 -12.95 -0.84 12.67
C ASP A 37 -12.51 -0.14 11.40
N LEU A 38 -12.62 -0.82 10.25
CA LEU A 38 -12.25 -0.29 8.94
C LEU A 38 -13.06 -1.00 7.87
N THR A 39 -13.70 -0.24 7.01
CA THR A 39 -14.37 -0.78 5.82
C THR A 39 -13.75 -0.15 4.58
N VAL A 40 -13.43 -0.94 3.56
CA VAL A 40 -13.04 -0.45 2.23
C VAL A 40 -14.06 -0.97 1.24
N ARG A 41 -14.68 -0.08 0.48
CA ARG A 41 -15.72 -0.42 -0.50
C ARG A 41 -15.11 -0.66 -1.87
N ARG A 42 -15.86 -1.33 -2.73
CA ARG A 42 -15.45 -1.57 -4.12
C ARG A 42 -15.20 -0.25 -4.86
N GLY A 43 -14.09 -0.17 -5.59
CA GLY A 43 -13.68 1.03 -6.34
C GLY A 43 -13.18 2.18 -5.47
N GLU A 44 -13.17 2.06 -4.13
CA GLU A 44 -12.69 3.08 -3.21
C GLU A 44 -11.16 3.06 -3.09
N VAL A 45 -10.55 4.23 -3.03
CA VAL A 45 -9.14 4.43 -2.70
C VAL A 45 -9.02 4.96 -1.27
N VAL A 46 -8.57 4.11 -0.36
CA VAL A 46 -8.41 4.44 1.06
C VAL A 46 -6.95 4.59 1.43
N ALA A 47 -6.57 5.72 2.04
CA ALA A 47 -5.25 5.92 2.62
C ALA A 47 -5.28 5.62 4.13
N LEU A 48 -4.41 4.72 4.58
CA LEU A 48 -4.15 4.43 5.99
C LEU A 48 -2.93 5.23 6.43
N LEU A 49 -3.16 6.27 7.22
CA LEU A 49 -2.17 7.23 7.68
C LEU A 49 -1.82 7.05 9.17
N GLY A 50 -0.71 7.63 9.60
CA GLY A 50 -0.30 7.66 11.02
C GLY A 50 1.21 7.62 11.19
N ALA A 51 1.69 7.93 12.39
CA ALA A 51 3.11 7.91 12.73
C ALA A 51 3.71 6.48 12.66
N ASN A 52 5.04 6.40 12.68
CA ASN A 52 5.72 5.11 12.79
C ASN A 52 5.33 4.41 14.09
N GLY A 53 5.04 3.11 13.99
CA GLY A 53 4.58 2.33 15.15
C GLY A 53 3.11 2.48 15.48
N SER A 54 2.30 3.25 14.74
CA SER A 54 0.86 3.39 14.98
C SER A 54 0.04 2.13 14.69
N GLY A 55 0.61 1.12 14.00
CA GLY A 55 -0.06 -0.14 13.69
C GLY A 55 -0.42 -0.33 12.21
N LYS A 56 -0.13 0.61 11.31
CA LYS A 56 -0.49 0.56 9.87
C LYS A 56 -0.06 -0.74 9.18
N SER A 57 1.24 -1.04 9.17
CA SER A 57 1.75 -2.27 8.54
C SER A 57 1.26 -3.53 9.25
N THR A 58 0.99 -3.46 10.58
CA THR A 58 0.38 -4.57 11.30
C THR A 58 -1.05 -4.80 10.85
N ALA A 59 -1.85 -3.74 10.63
CA ALA A 59 -3.21 -3.83 10.10
C ALA A 59 -3.20 -4.52 8.72
N ILE A 60 -2.34 -4.07 7.80
CA ILE A 60 -2.18 -4.72 6.49
C ILE A 60 -1.80 -6.20 6.64
N ARG A 61 -0.76 -6.51 7.43
CA ARG A 61 -0.30 -7.89 7.64
C ARG A 61 -1.37 -8.77 8.28
N THR A 62 -2.25 -8.18 9.10
CA THR A 62 -3.38 -8.89 9.69
C THR A 62 -4.45 -9.17 8.61
N ILE A 63 -4.76 -8.20 7.73
CA ILE A 63 -5.68 -8.38 6.61
C ILE A 63 -5.22 -9.52 5.70
N ILE A 64 -3.95 -9.52 5.29
CA ILE A 64 -3.39 -10.56 4.39
C ILE A 64 -3.03 -11.87 5.09
N GLY A 65 -3.27 -11.99 6.40
CA GLY A 65 -3.10 -13.22 7.17
C GLY A 65 -1.69 -13.53 7.64
N GLN A 66 -0.75 -12.59 7.55
CA GLN A 66 0.62 -12.75 8.05
C GLN A 66 0.74 -12.53 9.57
N VAL A 67 -0.21 -11.82 10.16
CA VAL A 67 -0.32 -11.63 11.62
C VAL A 67 -1.66 -12.22 12.09
N GLN A 68 -1.62 -12.96 13.18
CA GLN A 68 -2.82 -13.55 13.79
C GLN A 68 -3.62 -12.51 14.56
N LEU A 69 -4.96 -12.66 14.53
CA LEU A 69 -5.87 -11.87 15.35
C LEU A 69 -5.80 -12.36 16.80
N SER A 70 -5.73 -11.43 17.75
CA SER A 70 -6.03 -11.68 19.16
C SER A 70 -7.50 -11.40 19.51
N GLY A 71 -8.25 -10.75 18.60
CA GLY A 71 -9.69 -10.50 18.73
C GLY A 71 -10.26 -9.78 17.51
N GLY A 72 -11.59 -9.73 17.43
CA GLY A 72 -12.31 -9.15 16.31
C GLY A 72 -12.39 -10.06 15.08
N GLU A 73 -12.91 -9.51 13.99
CA GLU A 73 -13.19 -10.24 12.75
C GLU A 73 -12.69 -9.46 11.55
N ILE A 74 -12.25 -10.20 10.52
CA ILE A 74 -11.90 -9.66 9.19
C ILE A 74 -12.64 -10.46 8.14
N GLU A 75 -13.28 -9.73 7.23
CA GLU A 75 -13.87 -10.27 6.02
C GLU A 75 -13.21 -9.66 4.79
N LEU A 76 -13.02 -10.47 3.75
CA LEU A 76 -12.58 -10.07 2.43
C LEU A 76 -13.65 -10.48 1.43
N PHE A 77 -14.16 -9.53 0.66
CA PHE A 77 -15.26 -9.76 -0.30
C PHE A 77 -16.42 -10.52 0.35
N GLY A 78 -16.84 -10.10 1.56
CA GLY A 78 -17.91 -10.73 2.34
C GLY A 78 -17.60 -12.12 2.89
N THR A 79 -16.38 -12.63 2.71
CA THR A 79 -15.96 -13.95 3.20
C THR A 79 -15.02 -13.79 4.41
N PRO A 80 -15.27 -14.48 5.54
CA PRO A 80 -14.36 -14.46 6.68
C PRO A 80 -12.93 -14.83 6.25
N ARG A 81 -11.93 -14.03 6.64
CA ARG A 81 -10.53 -14.19 6.24
C ARG A 81 -9.99 -15.61 6.47
N ARG A 82 -10.44 -16.29 7.53
CA ARG A 82 -10.00 -17.65 7.87
C ARG A 82 -10.37 -18.69 6.80
N THR A 83 -11.45 -18.47 6.08
CA THR A 83 -11.98 -19.36 5.03
C THR A 83 -11.79 -18.80 3.62
N PHE A 84 -11.26 -17.57 3.51
CA PHE A 84 -11.02 -16.91 2.23
C PHE A 84 -9.94 -17.64 1.42
N LYS A 85 -10.26 -18.02 0.19
CA LYS A 85 -9.39 -18.80 -0.71
C LYS A 85 -9.06 -18.07 -2.01
N GLU A 86 -9.75 -16.97 -2.30
CA GLU A 86 -9.62 -16.26 -3.57
C GLU A 86 -8.49 -15.20 -3.56
N TRP A 87 -7.34 -15.56 -3.00
CA TRP A 87 -6.19 -14.66 -2.87
C TRP A 87 -5.69 -14.08 -4.20
N ARG A 88 -6.04 -14.68 -5.35
CA ARG A 88 -5.79 -14.13 -6.68
C ARG A 88 -6.50 -12.78 -6.92
N ARG A 89 -7.56 -12.47 -6.16
CA ARG A 89 -8.29 -11.19 -6.20
C ARG A 89 -7.56 -10.08 -5.45
N VAL A 90 -6.53 -10.43 -4.66
CA VAL A 90 -5.79 -9.49 -3.81
C VAL A 90 -4.36 -9.38 -4.32
N GLY A 91 -3.97 -8.18 -4.74
CA GLY A 91 -2.59 -7.81 -5.03
C GLY A 91 -1.96 -7.17 -3.80
N TYR A 92 -0.77 -7.63 -3.40
CA TYR A 92 -0.05 -7.04 -2.28
C TYR A 92 1.34 -6.59 -2.68
N VAL A 93 1.62 -5.31 -2.40
CA VAL A 93 2.95 -4.71 -2.55
C VAL A 93 3.48 -4.40 -1.15
N PRO A 94 4.46 -5.17 -0.65
CA PRO A 94 5.05 -4.92 0.66
C PRO A 94 5.93 -3.67 0.66
N GLN A 95 6.10 -3.10 1.84
CA GLN A 95 7.19 -2.15 2.08
C GLN A 95 8.52 -2.81 1.68
N ARG A 96 9.42 -2.05 1.05
CA ARG A 96 10.72 -2.57 0.62
C ARG A 96 11.45 -3.22 1.78
N THR A 97 11.75 -4.49 1.63
CA THR A 97 12.75 -5.16 2.46
C THR A 97 14.07 -5.16 1.68
N THR A 98 15.12 -4.66 2.29
CA THR A 98 16.51 -4.71 1.79
C THR A 98 17.03 -6.15 1.66
N ALA A 99 16.23 -7.13 2.01
CA ALA A 99 16.54 -8.56 2.01
C ALA A 99 16.25 -9.24 0.65
N ALA A 100 16.46 -8.57 -0.48
CA ALA A 100 16.58 -9.26 -1.77
C ALA A 100 17.96 -9.92 -1.87
N GLY A 101 18.32 -10.71 -0.86
CA GLY A 101 19.56 -11.47 -0.84
C GLY A 101 19.46 -12.70 -1.72
N GLY A 102 20.10 -12.66 -2.88
CA GLY A 102 20.74 -13.86 -3.41
C GLY A 102 19.95 -14.80 -4.33
N VAL A 103 18.66 -14.60 -4.60
CA VAL A 103 18.01 -15.41 -5.64
C VAL A 103 18.25 -14.76 -7.00
N PRO A 104 19.01 -15.39 -7.90
CA PRO A 104 19.18 -14.89 -9.26
C PRO A 104 17.84 -15.06 -10.00
N ALA A 105 17.13 -13.96 -10.20
CA ALA A 105 15.88 -13.94 -10.94
C ALA A 105 15.87 -12.74 -11.88
N THR A 106 15.23 -12.89 -13.02
CA THR A 106 14.96 -11.80 -13.95
C THR A 106 13.72 -11.01 -13.53
N VAL A 107 13.59 -9.80 -14.03
CA VAL A 107 12.41 -8.95 -13.83
C VAL A 107 11.14 -9.70 -14.27
N THR A 108 11.18 -10.36 -15.43
CA THR A 108 10.05 -11.17 -15.93
C THR A 108 9.65 -12.28 -14.95
N GLU A 109 10.62 -13.01 -14.40
CA GLU A 109 10.34 -14.11 -13.46
C GLU A 109 9.69 -13.61 -12.17
N ILE A 110 10.15 -12.47 -11.63
CA ILE A 110 9.52 -11.87 -10.46
C ILE A 110 8.08 -11.45 -10.76
N VAL A 111 7.82 -10.77 -11.90
CA VAL A 111 6.47 -10.35 -12.26
C VAL A 111 5.58 -11.55 -12.55
N ALA A 112 6.11 -12.56 -13.24
CA ALA A 112 5.40 -13.81 -13.53
C ALA A 112 4.99 -14.58 -12.27
N SER A 113 5.74 -14.44 -11.17
CA SER A 113 5.37 -15.04 -9.88
C SER A 113 4.00 -14.55 -9.37
N GLY A 114 3.55 -13.35 -9.76
CA GLY A 114 2.22 -12.84 -9.47
C GLY A 114 1.10 -13.66 -10.10
N ARG A 115 1.37 -14.40 -11.17
CA ARG A 115 0.41 -15.26 -11.88
C ARG A 115 0.36 -16.69 -11.36
N LEU A 116 1.27 -17.09 -10.46
CA LEU A 116 1.36 -18.49 -10.00
C LEU A 116 0.07 -18.99 -9.33
N SER A 117 -0.70 -18.12 -8.70
CA SER A 117 -2.01 -18.48 -8.14
C SER A 117 -3.06 -18.85 -9.19
N ARG A 118 -2.83 -18.49 -10.46
CA ARG A 118 -3.68 -18.81 -11.61
C ARG A 118 -3.11 -19.96 -12.45
N ALA A 119 -1.82 -20.28 -12.26
CA ALA A 119 -1.12 -21.31 -13.00
C ALA A 119 -1.66 -22.70 -12.66
N ARG A 120 -2.03 -23.47 -13.68
CA ARG A 120 -2.40 -24.86 -13.50
C ARG A 120 -1.15 -25.73 -13.62
N PHE A 121 -0.83 -26.50 -12.59
CA PHE A 121 0.41 -27.30 -12.51
C PHE A 121 1.71 -26.47 -12.62
N GLY A 122 1.69 -25.20 -12.18
CA GLY A 122 2.87 -24.32 -12.25
C GLY A 122 3.21 -23.80 -13.66
N LEU A 123 2.41 -24.13 -14.68
CA LEU A 123 2.64 -23.70 -16.06
C LEU A 123 1.81 -22.45 -16.37
N LEU A 124 2.49 -21.41 -16.82
CA LEU A 124 1.87 -20.17 -17.31
C LEU A 124 1.40 -20.36 -18.75
N ARG A 125 0.19 -19.86 -19.05
CA ARG A 125 -0.40 -19.87 -20.38
C ARG A 125 -0.02 -18.60 -21.15
N LYS A 126 -0.33 -18.55 -22.44
CA LYS A 126 -0.11 -17.37 -23.28
C LYS A 126 -0.71 -16.09 -22.68
N ALA A 127 -1.96 -16.16 -22.17
CA ALA A 127 -2.61 -15.03 -21.51
C ALA A 127 -1.85 -14.55 -20.24
N ASP A 128 -1.21 -15.46 -19.49
CA ASP A 128 -0.40 -15.10 -18.34
C ASP A 128 0.87 -14.33 -18.74
N HIS A 129 1.52 -14.75 -19.83
CA HIS A 129 2.66 -14.02 -20.38
C HIS A 129 2.26 -12.64 -20.93
N GLU A 130 1.08 -12.52 -21.54
CA GLU A 130 0.53 -11.24 -21.98
C GLU A 130 0.25 -10.30 -20.81
N ALA A 131 -0.34 -10.80 -19.71
CA ALA A 131 -0.57 -10.04 -18.49
C ALA A 131 0.75 -9.58 -17.82
N VAL A 132 1.78 -10.43 -17.80
CA VAL A 132 3.12 -10.07 -17.31
C VAL A 132 3.73 -8.95 -18.16
N ARG A 133 3.68 -9.06 -19.49
CA ARG A 133 4.20 -8.03 -20.40
C ARG A 133 3.45 -6.71 -20.19
N HIS A 134 2.13 -6.73 -20.13
CA HIS A 134 1.30 -5.56 -19.90
C HIS A 134 1.62 -4.90 -18.56
N ALA A 135 1.76 -5.67 -17.49
CA ALA A 135 2.14 -5.14 -16.18
C ALA A 135 3.53 -4.46 -16.19
N LEU A 136 4.50 -5.02 -16.95
CA LEU A 136 5.80 -4.39 -17.13
C LEU A 136 5.73 -3.10 -17.95
N GLU A 137 4.87 -3.03 -18.95
CA GLU A 137 4.61 -1.81 -19.74
C GLU A 137 4.00 -0.70 -18.87
N LEU A 138 3.02 -1.04 -18.02
CA LEU A 138 2.36 -0.09 -17.10
C LEU A 138 3.35 0.61 -16.16
N VAL A 139 4.36 -0.11 -15.69
CA VAL A 139 5.35 0.45 -14.76
C VAL A 139 6.64 0.94 -15.46
N GLY A 140 6.69 0.93 -16.80
CA GLY A 140 7.86 1.37 -17.58
C GLY A 140 9.10 0.50 -17.35
N MET A 141 8.94 -0.82 -17.30
CA MET A 141 10.03 -1.81 -17.09
C MET A 141 10.12 -2.86 -18.21
N ALA A 142 9.40 -2.67 -19.32
CA ALA A 142 9.36 -3.64 -20.42
C ALA A 142 10.72 -3.84 -21.10
N ASP A 143 11.51 -2.78 -21.25
CA ASP A 143 12.85 -2.79 -21.82
C ASP A 143 13.88 -3.53 -20.93
N ARG A 144 13.57 -3.67 -19.64
CA ARG A 144 14.40 -4.33 -18.64
C ARG A 144 13.91 -5.72 -18.21
N ALA A 145 12.96 -6.29 -18.97
CA ALA A 145 12.31 -7.56 -18.65
C ALA A 145 13.29 -8.72 -18.40
N LYS A 146 14.44 -8.72 -19.09
CA LYS A 146 15.47 -9.76 -18.98
C LYS A 146 16.59 -9.43 -17.98
N ASP A 147 16.59 -8.23 -17.42
CA ASP A 147 17.61 -7.82 -16.46
C ASP A 147 17.48 -8.62 -15.16
N SER A 148 18.61 -8.81 -14.49
CA SER A 148 18.61 -9.33 -13.12
C SER A 148 18.00 -8.33 -12.17
N VAL A 149 17.09 -8.78 -11.29
CA VAL A 149 16.48 -7.93 -10.24
C VAL A 149 17.53 -7.32 -9.32
N ASN A 150 18.65 -8.01 -9.10
CA ASN A 150 19.76 -7.53 -8.28
C ASN A 150 20.52 -6.33 -8.88
N ALA A 151 20.38 -6.08 -10.19
CA ALA A 151 21.00 -4.95 -10.89
C ALA A 151 20.12 -3.69 -10.92
N LEU A 152 18.91 -3.74 -10.32
CA LEU A 152 17.96 -2.65 -10.34
C LEU A 152 18.23 -1.61 -9.24
N SER A 153 17.97 -0.34 -9.58
CA SER A 153 17.85 0.71 -8.56
C SER A 153 16.66 0.44 -7.64
N GLY A 154 16.65 1.12 -6.51
CA GLY A 154 15.54 0.96 -5.58
C GLY A 154 14.18 1.31 -6.14
N GLY A 155 14.06 2.39 -6.91
CA GLY A 155 12.80 2.75 -7.56
C GLY A 155 12.39 1.75 -8.65
N GLN A 156 13.36 1.23 -9.41
CA GLN A 156 13.10 0.17 -10.40
C GLN A 156 12.62 -1.11 -9.73
N HIS A 157 13.26 -1.53 -8.64
CA HIS A 157 12.84 -2.70 -7.87
C HIS A 157 11.40 -2.54 -7.35
N GLN A 158 11.05 -1.35 -6.83
CA GLN A 158 9.69 -1.06 -6.37
C GLN A 158 8.67 -1.18 -7.52
N ARG A 159 8.99 -0.64 -8.70
CA ARG A 159 8.15 -0.77 -9.90
C ARG A 159 7.94 -2.23 -10.30
N VAL A 160 8.96 -3.08 -10.18
CA VAL A 160 8.83 -4.53 -10.43
C VAL A 160 7.91 -5.21 -9.43
N LEU A 161 7.96 -4.85 -8.13
CA LEU A 161 7.03 -5.39 -7.13
C LEU A 161 5.58 -4.98 -7.40
N ILE A 162 5.37 -3.75 -7.88
CA ILE A 162 4.05 -3.27 -8.30
C ILE A 162 3.57 -4.03 -9.54
N ALA A 163 4.43 -4.18 -10.56
CA ALA A 163 4.11 -4.98 -11.74
C ALA A 163 3.72 -6.41 -11.38
N ARG A 164 4.40 -7.03 -10.41
CA ARG A 164 4.07 -8.36 -9.91
C ARG A 164 2.66 -8.41 -9.33
N ALA A 165 2.27 -7.41 -8.54
CA ALA A 165 0.93 -7.34 -7.98
C ALA A 165 -0.12 -7.11 -9.06
N LEU A 166 0.14 -6.21 -10.03
CA LEU A 166 -0.75 -5.90 -11.14
C LEU A 166 -0.89 -7.07 -12.13
N ALA A 167 0.17 -7.84 -12.35
CA ALA A 167 0.11 -9.01 -13.22
C ALA A 167 -0.92 -10.05 -12.74
N ALA A 168 -1.26 -10.09 -11.44
CA ALA A 168 -2.34 -10.91 -10.93
C ALA A 168 -3.73 -10.43 -11.36
N GLU A 169 -3.87 -9.23 -11.95
CA GLU A 169 -5.16 -8.58 -12.27
C GLU A 169 -6.09 -8.59 -11.04
N PRO A 170 -5.66 -7.99 -9.92
CA PRO A 170 -6.42 -8.04 -8.68
C PRO A 170 -7.60 -7.07 -8.70
N GLU A 171 -8.67 -7.39 -7.96
CA GLU A 171 -9.79 -6.48 -7.69
C GLU A 171 -9.49 -5.54 -6.50
N LEU A 172 -8.61 -5.99 -5.58
CA LEU A 172 -8.13 -5.23 -4.44
C LEU A 172 -6.61 -5.14 -4.47
N LEU A 173 -6.07 -3.94 -4.47
CA LEU A 173 -4.64 -3.68 -4.40
C LEU A 173 -4.30 -3.09 -3.03
N ILE A 174 -3.44 -3.77 -2.28
CA ILE A 174 -2.94 -3.33 -0.98
C ILE A 174 -1.47 -2.97 -1.13
N MET A 175 -1.08 -1.74 -0.76
CA MET A 175 0.30 -1.29 -0.85
C MET A 175 0.79 -0.72 0.49
N ASP A 176 1.89 -1.26 0.99
CA ASP A 176 2.53 -0.80 2.23
C ASP A 176 3.70 0.13 1.89
N GLU A 177 3.52 1.44 2.06
CA GLU A 177 4.50 2.51 1.80
C GLU A 177 5.15 2.42 0.40
N PRO A 178 4.38 2.40 -0.70
CA PRO A 178 4.91 2.12 -2.03
C PRO A 178 5.87 3.18 -2.56
N MET A 179 5.90 4.37 -1.97
CA MET A 179 6.75 5.49 -2.39
C MET A 179 7.97 5.71 -1.49
N ALA A 180 8.12 4.94 -0.40
CA ALA A 180 9.22 5.12 0.55
C ALA A 180 10.58 4.86 -0.12
N GLY A 181 11.48 5.85 -0.08
CA GLY A 181 12.82 5.76 -0.66
C GLY A 181 12.84 5.59 -2.20
N VAL A 182 11.80 6.03 -2.87
CA VAL A 182 11.66 6.01 -4.33
C VAL A 182 11.95 7.40 -4.89
N ASP A 183 12.72 7.50 -5.98
CA ASP A 183 13.00 8.76 -6.66
C ASP A 183 11.76 9.38 -7.31
N LEU A 184 11.76 10.70 -7.52
CA LEU A 184 10.61 11.45 -8.03
C LEU A 184 10.10 10.94 -9.38
N ALA A 185 11.00 10.50 -10.29
CA ALA A 185 10.59 9.98 -11.58
C ALA A 185 9.81 8.66 -11.42
N SER A 186 10.29 7.77 -10.55
CA SER A 186 9.60 6.51 -10.22
C SER A 186 8.29 6.75 -9.45
N GLN A 187 8.23 7.75 -8.57
CA GLN A 187 6.98 8.14 -7.89
C GLN A 187 5.91 8.60 -8.90
N LYS A 188 6.31 9.38 -9.91
CA LYS A 188 5.38 9.80 -10.97
C LYS A 188 4.84 8.61 -11.75
N VAL A 189 5.70 7.69 -12.19
CA VAL A 189 5.27 6.47 -12.88
C VAL A 189 4.28 5.68 -12.04
N LEU A 190 4.52 5.57 -10.74
CA LEU A 190 3.61 4.89 -9.81
C LEU A 190 2.26 5.60 -9.71
N ALA A 191 2.25 6.93 -9.55
CA ALA A 191 1.01 7.71 -9.49
C ALA A 191 0.20 7.56 -10.79
N ASP A 192 0.84 7.67 -11.96
CA ASP A 192 0.21 7.49 -13.27
C ASP A 192 -0.36 6.06 -13.43
N THR A 193 0.38 5.05 -12.96
CA THR A 193 -0.06 3.65 -12.98
C THR A 193 -1.30 3.44 -12.11
N LEU A 194 -1.29 3.96 -10.88
CA LEU A 194 -2.44 3.86 -9.97
C LEU A 194 -3.65 4.63 -10.50
N THR A 195 -3.45 5.81 -11.10
CA THR A 195 -4.53 6.58 -11.74
C THR A 195 -5.26 5.74 -12.78
N ARG A 196 -4.53 5.00 -13.62
CA ARG A 196 -5.13 4.10 -14.62
C ARG A 196 -5.91 2.97 -13.98
N GLN A 197 -5.32 2.30 -12.96
CA GLN A 197 -5.97 1.19 -12.27
C GLN A 197 -7.26 1.62 -11.55
N VAL A 198 -7.25 2.81 -10.93
CA VAL A 198 -8.45 3.39 -10.30
C VAL A 198 -9.51 3.73 -11.34
N ALA A 199 -9.12 4.31 -12.48
CA ALA A 199 -10.04 4.59 -13.59
C ALA A 199 -10.66 3.31 -14.18
N GLU A 200 -9.97 2.17 -14.08
CA GLU A 200 -10.46 0.84 -14.46
C GLU A 200 -11.30 0.16 -13.35
N GLY A 201 -11.52 0.85 -12.23
CA GLY A 201 -12.37 0.39 -11.13
C GLY A 201 -11.66 -0.43 -10.06
N ALA A 202 -10.34 -0.39 -9.99
CA ALA A 202 -9.58 -1.07 -8.93
C ALA A 202 -9.88 -0.48 -7.55
N THR A 203 -10.05 -1.35 -6.55
CA THR A 203 -10.13 -0.96 -5.13
C THR A 203 -8.71 -0.90 -4.57
N VAL A 204 -8.36 0.18 -3.85
CA VAL A 204 -6.98 0.38 -3.38
C VAL A 204 -6.94 0.73 -1.90
N LEU A 205 -6.11 0.02 -1.13
CA LEU A 205 -5.74 0.36 0.25
C LEU A 205 -4.26 0.71 0.30
N LEU A 206 -3.95 1.96 0.61
CA LEU A 206 -2.59 2.50 0.66
C LEU A 206 -2.18 2.76 2.10
N VAL A 207 -1.03 2.25 2.54
CA VAL A 207 -0.35 2.76 3.72
C VAL A 207 0.59 3.86 3.30
N LEU A 208 0.44 5.04 3.87
CA LEU A 208 1.24 6.21 3.55
C LEU A 208 1.69 6.92 4.84
N HIS A 209 2.82 7.62 4.77
CA HIS A 209 3.24 8.60 5.79
C HIS A 209 2.62 9.97 5.52
N GLU A 210 2.56 10.32 4.26
CA GLU A 210 1.99 11.56 3.74
C GLU A 210 1.29 11.25 2.41
N LEU A 211 0.33 12.06 2.03
CA LEU A 211 -0.49 11.83 0.83
C LEU A 211 0.32 12.03 -0.46
N GLY A 212 1.17 13.06 -0.50
CA GLY A 212 2.08 13.36 -1.60
C GLY A 212 1.39 13.35 -2.96
N PRO A 213 2.06 12.82 -4.00
CA PRO A 213 1.51 12.80 -5.37
C PRO A 213 0.26 11.94 -5.53
N LEU A 214 -0.11 11.11 -4.54
CA LEU A 214 -1.30 10.26 -4.57
C LEU A 214 -2.55 10.95 -4.00
N GLU A 215 -2.42 12.13 -3.37
CA GLU A 215 -3.53 12.85 -2.76
C GLU A 215 -4.77 12.98 -3.67
N PRO A 216 -4.63 13.32 -4.98
CA PRO A 216 -5.78 13.45 -5.87
C PRO A 216 -6.57 12.16 -6.12
N LEU A 217 -5.99 10.99 -5.81
CA LEU A 217 -6.62 9.69 -6.01
C LEU A 217 -7.34 9.18 -4.77
N ILE A 218 -7.13 9.81 -3.61
CA ILE A 218 -7.60 9.29 -2.32
C ILE A 218 -9.00 9.81 -2.05
N ASP A 219 -9.97 8.90 -1.97
CA ASP A 219 -11.36 9.21 -1.62
C ASP A 219 -11.51 9.44 -0.12
N ARG A 220 -10.80 8.64 0.69
CA ARG A 220 -10.92 8.65 2.15
C ARG A 220 -9.59 8.34 2.84
N ALA A 221 -9.36 8.99 3.96
CA ALA A 221 -8.20 8.78 4.80
C ALA A 221 -8.61 8.25 6.18
N VAL A 222 -7.92 7.21 6.63
CA VAL A 222 -8.06 6.64 7.98
C VAL A 222 -6.75 6.86 8.72
N VAL A 223 -6.80 7.58 9.84
CA VAL A 223 -5.60 7.88 10.64
C VAL A 223 -5.54 6.95 11.84
N LEU A 224 -4.46 6.16 11.91
CA LEU A 224 -4.15 5.32 13.06
C LEU A 224 -3.19 6.01 14.03
N ARG A 225 -3.52 5.94 15.32
CA ARG A 225 -2.65 6.34 16.41
C ARG A 225 -2.73 5.31 17.53
N ASP A 226 -1.58 4.82 18.00
CA ASP A 226 -1.47 3.88 19.12
C ASP A 226 -2.38 2.64 18.99
N GLY A 227 -2.55 2.16 17.75
CA GLY A 227 -3.36 0.98 17.44
C GLY A 227 -4.87 1.21 17.41
N CYS A 228 -5.33 2.47 17.42
CA CYS A 228 -6.74 2.86 17.32
C CYS A 228 -6.97 3.79 16.11
N VAL A 229 -8.18 3.76 15.55
CA VAL A 229 -8.63 4.73 14.55
C VAL A 229 -8.95 6.05 15.25
N GLN A 230 -8.31 7.14 14.81
CA GLN A 230 -8.54 8.49 15.33
C GLN A 230 -9.36 9.35 14.37
N HIS A 231 -9.28 9.06 13.07
CA HIS A 231 -10.01 9.74 12.01
C HIS A 231 -10.38 8.74 10.94
N ASP A 232 -11.56 8.86 10.41
CA ASP A 232 -12.06 8.14 9.24
C ASP A 232 -12.98 9.08 8.45
N GLY A 233 -12.51 9.56 7.30
CA GLY A 233 -13.24 10.55 6.53
C GLY A 233 -12.43 11.12 5.35
N PRO A 234 -12.86 12.25 4.78
CA PRO A 234 -12.13 12.90 3.70
C PRO A 234 -10.66 13.13 4.07
N PRO A 235 -9.73 13.06 3.08
CA PRO A 235 -8.33 13.35 3.34
C PRO A 235 -8.19 14.70 4.05
N PRO A 236 -7.40 14.79 5.15
CA PRO A 236 -7.15 16.06 5.79
C PRO A 236 -6.48 16.98 4.77
N ARG A 237 -7.12 18.10 4.46
CA ARG A 237 -6.52 19.11 3.58
C ARG A 237 -5.17 19.51 4.18
N ALA A 238 -4.13 19.48 3.38
CA ALA A 238 -2.79 19.84 3.81
C ALA A 238 -2.74 21.28 4.29
N LEU A 239 -2.96 21.48 5.59
CA LEU A 239 -2.60 22.71 6.30
C LEU A 239 -1.08 22.65 6.52
N GLY A 240 -0.28 22.95 5.48
CA GLY A 240 1.18 22.99 5.57
C GLY A 240 1.83 21.66 5.98
N GLN A 241 3.08 21.43 5.64
CA GLN A 241 3.84 20.17 5.84
C GLN A 241 3.93 19.62 7.29
N HIS A 242 3.17 20.16 8.25
CA HIS A 242 3.26 19.83 9.70
C HIS A 242 1.92 19.56 10.38
N ALA A 243 0.82 19.36 9.65
CA ALA A 243 -0.53 19.32 10.24
C ALA A 243 -1.14 17.92 10.41
N LEU A 244 -0.36 16.86 10.60
CA LEU A 244 -0.88 15.62 11.18
C LEU A 244 -0.92 15.80 12.70
N PRO A 245 -2.08 15.59 13.39
CA PRO A 245 -2.13 15.64 14.84
C PRO A 245 -1.15 14.64 15.45
N GLY A 246 -0.09 15.13 16.10
CA GLY A 246 0.89 14.30 16.78
C GLY A 246 2.34 14.39 16.30
N HIS A 247 2.68 15.27 15.36
CA HIS A 247 4.07 15.62 15.05
C HIS A 247 4.55 16.78 15.92
N ASP A 248 4.85 16.52 17.18
CA ASP A 248 5.68 17.38 18.02
C ASP A 248 7.15 17.12 17.64
N HIS A 249 7.60 17.68 16.53
CA HIS A 249 9.01 17.87 16.30
C HIS A 249 9.44 19.19 16.94
N VAL A 250 9.90 19.10 18.19
CA VAL A 250 10.71 20.15 18.80
C VAL A 250 12.02 20.17 18.03
N HIS A 251 12.16 21.08 17.08
CA HIS A 251 13.45 21.46 16.58
C HIS A 251 14.11 22.34 17.65
N PRO A 252 15.28 21.97 18.18
CA PRO A 252 16.05 22.92 18.97
C PRO A 252 16.46 24.06 18.02
N HIS A 253 15.82 25.19 18.16
CA HIS A 253 16.32 26.43 17.58
C HIS A 253 17.66 26.70 18.25
N SER A 254 18.74 26.55 17.52
CA SER A 254 20.03 27.13 17.84
C SER A 254 19.90 28.65 17.65
N ALA A 255 19.34 29.30 18.66
CA ALA A 255 19.45 30.74 18.82
C ALA A 255 20.58 30.99 19.82
N ASP A 256 21.43 31.92 19.43
CA ASP A 256 22.42 32.63 20.27
C ASP A 256 23.71 31.89 20.61
N ALA A 257 24.60 31.80 19.59
CA ALA A 257 26.05 31.86 19.85
C ALA A 257 26.41 33.34 20.04
N GLU A 258 26.55 33.78 21.30
CA GLU A 258 27.23 35.05 21.60
C GLU A 258 28.67 35.00 21.13
N PRO A 259 29.20 36.10 20.54
CA PRO A 259 30.59 36.13 20.11
C PRO A 259 31.52 36.20 21.35
N ILE A 260 32.41 35.23 21.45
CA ILE A 260 33.49 35.21 22.44
C ILE A 260 34.37 36.44 22.22
N ARG A 261 34.30 37.40 23.13
CA ARG A 261 35.24 38.52 23.22
C ARG A 261 36.59 37.98 23.68
N THR A 262 37.54 37.86 22.78
CA THR A 262 38.94 37.70 23.09
C THR A 262 39.47 39.01 23.72
N GLY A 263 39.55 39.05 25.05
CA GLY A 263 40.30 40.07 25.78
C GLY A 263 41.77 39.67 25.80
N LEU A 264 42.58 40.37 25.02
CA LEU A 264 44.02 40.43 25.20
C LEU A 264 44.30 41.19 26.50
N LEU A 265 45.02 40.59 27.39
CA LEU A 265 45.78 41.30 28.45
C LEU A 265 47.25 41.04 28.26
N SER A 266 47.93 42.18 28.20
CA SER A 266 49.37 42.46 28.25
C SER A 266 50.19 41.65 29.25
#